data_055e5e2b5e098310297c86d47bc943f2
#
_entry.id   055e5e2b5e098310297c86d47bc943f2
#
_cell.length_a   1.000
_cell.length_b   1.000
_cell.length_c   1.000
_cell.angle_alpha   90.00
_cell.angle_beta   90.00
_cell.angle_gamma   90.00
#
_symmetry.space_group_name_H-M   'P 1'
#
loop_
_entity.id
_entity.type
_entity.pdbx_description
1 polymer ?
#
loop_
_entity_poly.entity_id
_entity_poly.type
_entity_poly.pdbx_seq_one_letter_code
_entity_poly.pdbx_strand_id
1 'polypeptide(L)'
;MSVLLMLAASAASASSVREVGEYADVPLPQAGCPLNCQAIGHVTGYQVQIGTHKNPYVITHAGKIVAWTIRLGKPDAQQTQFFANLFGGTPQARLTVIKKPKADRPKTNDLKILAQSEIFDLTNYLGSTPTFALAKPMPVEAGATLAITVPTWAPAFAINLGPDEAWRSSRPKNDCNGTSQTAHQKVGKTHSYDCFYRTARLLFTASFVPDPKPTSTPAQTQKGQ
;
A
#
# COMPACT_ATOMS: atom_id res chain seq x y z
N MET A 1 -47.90 -31.76 24.42
CA MET A 1 -46.43 -31.65 24.46
C MET A 1 -46.00 -30.65 23.39
N SER A 2 -45.72 -29.40 23.83
CA SER A 2 -45.24 -28.32 22.88
C SER A 2 -43.72 -28.35 22.85
N VAL A 3 -43.14 -28.62 21.69
CA VAL A 3 -41.69 -28.57 21.48
C VAL A 3 -41.32 -27.12 21.14
N LEU A 4 -40.62 -26.46 22.05
CA LEU A 4 -40.07 -25.12 21.85
C LEU A 4 -38.78 -25.25 21.05
N LEU A 5 -38.81 -24.85 19.77
CA LEU A 5 -37.63 -24.78 18.92
C LEU A 5 -36.88 -23.46 19.27
N MET A 6 -35.75 -23.56 19.97
CA MET A 6 -34.84 -22.43 20.17
C MET A 6 -33.99 -22.23 18.92
N LEU A 7 -34.28 -21.18 18.16
CA LEU A 7 -33.35 -20.69 17.10
C LEU A 7 -32.18 -19.98 17.79
N ALA A 8 -31.02 -20.58 17.73
CA ALA A 8 -29.77 -19.91 18.09
C ALA A 8 -29.37 -18.95 16.96
N ALA A 9 -29.57 -17.66 17.19
CA ALA A 9 -29.05 -16.62 16.28
C ALA A 9 -27.53 -16.54 16.43
N SER A 10 -26.78 -16.99 15.43
CA SER A 10 -25.35 -16.78 15.36
C SER A 10 -25.05 -15.30 15.10
N ALA A 11 -24.55 -14.59 16.11
CA ALA A 11 -24.05 -13.24 15.94
C ALA A 11 -22.79 -13.27 15.03
N ALA A 12 -22.94 -12.88 13.78
CA ALA A 12 -21.81 -12.64 12.88
C ALA A 12 -21.03 -11.42 13.41
N SER A 13 -19.81 -11.65 13.92
CA SER A 13 -18.93 -10.54 14.30
C SER A 13 -18.56 -9.75 13.05
N ALA A 14 -19.04 -8.52 12.95
CA ALA A 14 -18.66 -7.61 11.87
C ALA A 14 -17.16 -7.30 11.99
N SER A 15 -16.39 -7.60 10.95
CA SER A 15 -14.98 -7.24 10.88
C SER A 15 -14.86 -5.72 10.72
N SER A 16 -14.20 -5.05 11.66
CA SER A 16 -13.96 -3.60 11.57
C SER A 16 -12.91 -3.28 10.50
N VAL A 17 -13.15 -2.21 9.73
CA VAL A 17 -12.15 -1.65 8.82
C VAL A 17 -10.95 -1.12 9.62
N ARG A 18 -9.74 -1.36 9.14
CA ARG A 18 -8.49 -0.87 9.71
C ARG A 18 -7.70 -0.13 8.65
N GLU A 19 -7.05 0.97 9.02
CA GLU A 19 -6.13 1.67 8.14
C GLU A 19 -4.72 1.10 8.29
N VAL A 20 -4.14 0.68 7.16
CA VAL A 20 -2.75 0.21 7.06
C VAL A 20 -1.87 1.38 6.63
N GLY A 21 -0.78 1.63 7.37
CA GLY A 21 0.15 2.73 7.10
C GLY A 21 -0.18 4.02 7.85
N GLU A 22 -1.22 4.03 8.69
CA GLU A 22 -1.56 5.13 9.58
C GLU A 22 -1.22 4.79 11.03
N TYR A 23 -0.59 5.73 11.73
CA TYR A 23 -0.15 5.59 13.11
C TYR A 23 -0.46 6.86 13.88
N ALA A 24 -1.08 6.74 15.05
CA ALA A 24 -1.48 7.88 15.87
C ALA A 24 -0.28 8.67 16.40
N ASP A 25 0.83 8.00 16.70
CA ASP A 25 2.08 8.58 17.18
C ASP A 25 2.94 9.21 16.07
N VAL A 26 2.73 8.81 14.80
CA VAL A 26 3.44 9.35 13.64
C VAL A 26 2.44 9.63 12.51
N PRO A 27 1.69 10.74 12.57
CA PRO A 27 0.68 11.06 11.58
C PRO A 27 1.27 11.24 10.18
N LEU A 28 0.42 11.11 9.14
CA LEU A 28 0.84 11.28 7.76
C LEU A 28 1.29 12.74 7.53
N PRO A 29 2.56 12.98 7.16
CA PRO A 29 3.08 14.34 6.99
C PRO A 29 2.42 15.05 5.80
N GLN A 30 2.59 16.37 5.73
CA GLN A 30 2.16 17.13 4.56
C GLN A 30 3.04 16.78 3.35
N ALA A 31 2.44 16.77 2.16
CA ALA A 31 3.19 16.62 0.92
C ALA A 31 4.07 17.86 0.65
N GLY A 32 5.23 17.64 0.02
CA GLY A 32 6.25 18.67 -0.12
C GLY A 32 5.90 19.84 -1.05
N CYS A 33 4.98 19.66 -2.03
CA CYS A 33 4.61 20.72 -2.97
C CYS A 33 3.68 21.77 -2.35
N PRO A 34 3.82 23.06 -2.69
CA PRO A 34 4.74 23.61 -3.72
C PRO A 34 6.16 23.94 -3.22
N LEU A 35 6.44 24.01 -1.91
CA LEU A 35 7.71 24.56 -1.39
C LEU A 35 8.90 23.62 -1.60
N ASN A 36 8.80 22.38 -1.12
CA ASN A 36 9.80 21.32 -1.31
C ASN A 36 9.26 20.30 -2.31
N CYS A 37 8.84 20.79 -3.48
CA CYS A 37 8.06 20.02 -4.41
C CYS A 37 8.88 18.92 -5.07
N GLN A 38 8.57 17.70 -4.71
CA GLN A 38 9.09 16.49 -5.36
C GLN A 38 7.95 15.55 -5.73
N ALA A 39 8.16 14.84 -6.82
CA ALA A 39 7.28 13.74 -7.22
C ALA A 39 8.09 12.47 -7.32
N ILE A 40 7.46 11.36 -6.98
CA ILE A 40 7.94 10.04 -7.36
C ILE A 40 7.42 9.72 -8.76
N GLY A 41 8.22 9.04 -9.55
CA GLY A 41 7.81 8.64 -10.92
C GLY A 41 8.49 7.37 -11.37
N HIS A 42 7.84 6.63 -12.29
CA HIS A 42 8.33 5.40 -12.88
C HIS A 42 8.79 4.35 -11.86
N VAL A 43 8.04 4.18 -10.78
CA VAL A 43 8.45 3.35 -9.64
C VAL A 43 7.28 2.60 -9.01
N THR A 44 7.57 1.41 -8.49
CA THR A 44 6.78 0.77 -7.44
C THR A 44 7.58 0.86 -6.15
N GLY A 45 6.97 1.42 -5.10
CA GLY A 45 7.67 1.68 -3.84
C GLY A 45 6.84 1.30 -2.62
N TYR A 46 7.52 0.95 -1.54
CA TYR A 46 6.90 0.67 -0.25
C TYR A 46 7.73 1.22 0.90
N GLN A 47 7.04 1.64 1.96
CA GLN A 47 7.68 2.14 3.17
C GLN A 47 8.21 0.98 4.00
N VAL A 48 9.45 1.06 4.46
CA VAL A 48 10.09 0.05 5.32
C VAL A 48 10.16 0.47 6.77
N GLN A 49 10.06 1.79 7.04
CA GLN A 49 10.05 2.33 8.38
C GLN A 49 9.26 3.65 8.43
N ILE A 50 8.48 3.82 9.49
CA ILE A 50 7.75 5.05 9.87
C ILE A 50 7.98 5.26 11.37
N GLY A 51 8.82 6.21 11.75
CA GLY A 51 9.21 6.41 13.14
C GLY A 51 9.79 5.10 13.73
N THR A 52 9.19 4.62 14.79
CA THR A 52 9.58 3.34 15.44
C THR A 52 8.99 2.10 14.75
N HIS A 53 7.99 2.27 13.86
CA HIS A 53 7.28 1.18 13.20
C HIS A 53 8.08 0.64 12.01
N LYS A 54 8.52 -0.62 12.10
CA LYS A 54 9.21 -1.33 11.01
C LYS A 54 8.19 -2.12 10.19
N ASN A 55 8.39 -2.14 8.85
CA ASN A 55 7.50 -2.81 7.90
C ASN A 55 6.02 -2.40 8.06
N PRO A 56 5.73 -1.09 8.07
CA PRO A 56 4.45 -0.53 8.49
C PRO A 56 3.27 -0.93 7.60
N TYR A 57 3.55 -1.43 6.40
CA TYR A 57 2.54 -1.84 5.43
C TYR A 57 2.41 -3.36 5.29
N VAL A 58 3.01 -4.13 6.20
CA VAL A 58 2.86 -5.60 6.19
C VAL A 58 1.50 -5.99 6.75
N ILE A 59 0.78 -6.80 5.98
CA ILE A 59 -0.49 -7.38 6.36
C ILE A 59 -0.25 -8.54 7.34
N THR A 60 -0.85 -8.46 8.52
CA THR A 60 -0.66 -9.45 9.60
C THR A 60 -1.66 -10.61 9.56
N HIS A 61 -2.80 -10.43 8.90
CA HIS A 61 -3.88 -11.44 8.78
C HIS A 61 -4.44 -11.43 7.36
N ALA A 62 -5.00 -12.54 6.90
CA ALA A 62 -5.72 -12.58 5.64
C ALA A 62 -6.94 -11.66 5.67
N GLY A 63 -7.33 -11.11 4.52
CA GLY A 63 -8.47 -10.21 4.39
C GLY A 63 -8.52 -9.55 3.01
N LYS A 64 -9.12 -8.37 2.95
CA LYS A 64 -9.31 -7.64 1.70
C LYS A 64 -8.99 -6.17 1.88
N ILE A 65 -8.33 -5.56 0.91
CA ILE A 65 -8.26 -4.11 0.76
C ILE A 65 -9.50 -3.65 -0.01
N VAL A 66 -10.20 -2.68 0.54
CA VAL A 66 -11.47 -2.16 -0.02
C VAL A 66 -11.34 -0.74 -0.56
N ALA A 67 -10.37 0.01 -0.05
CA ALA A 67 -10.07 1.38 -0.49
C ALA A 67 -8.61 1.72 -0.19
N TRP A 68 -8.13 2.80 -0.73
CA TRP A 68 -6.84 3.40 -0.37
C TRP A 68 -6.89 4.91 -0.48
N THR A 69 -6.10 5.57 0.33
CA THR A 69 -6.03 7.04 0.43
C THR A 69 -4.63 7.47 0.02
N ILE A 70 -4.53 8.57 -0.72
CA ILE A 70 -3.25 9.17 -1.10
C ILE A 70 -3.28 10.67 -0.79
N ARG A 71 -2.24 11.17 -0.12
CA ARG A 71 -2.08 12.62 0.09
C ARG A 71 -1.21 13.20 -0.99
N LEU A 72 -1.73 14.16 -1.73
CA LEU A 72 -1.09 14.78 -2.87
C LEU A 72 -0.66 16.22 -2.56
N GLY A 73 0.56 16.57 -2.92
CA GLY A 73 0.99 17.95 -2.97
C GLY A 73 0.27 18.71 -4.09
N LYS A 74 0.35 20.04 -4.03
CA LYS A 74 -0.18 20.94 -5.06
C LYS A 74 0.97 21.60 -5.81
N PRO A 75 1.59 20.94 -6.81
CA PRO A 75 2.58 21.58 -7.64
C PRO A 75 1.97 22.78 -8.37
N ASP A 76 2.74 23.83 -8.59
CA ASP A 76 2.34 24.91 -9.47
C ASP A 76 2.38 24.49 -10.96
N ALA A 77 2.02 25.40 -11.86
CA ALA A 77 1.97 25.10 -13.28
C ALA A 77 3.35 24.73 -13.87
N GLN A 78 4.42 25.38 -13.42
CA GLN A 78 5.78 25.10 -13.89
C GLN A 78 6.28 23.74 -13.37
N GLN A 79 6.02 23.44 -12.10
CA GLN A 79 6.34 22.16 -11.48
C GLN A 79 5.56 21.01 -12.14
N THR A 80 4.26 21.21 -12.41
CA THR A 80 3.43 20.25 -13.12
C THR A 80 3.98 19.96 -14.51
N GLN A 81 4.32 21.01 -15.27
CA GLN A 81 4.92 20.85 -16.60
C GLN A 81 6.29 20.16 -16.54
N PHE A 82 7.11 20.49 -15.52
CA PHE A 82 8.39 19.82 -15.30
C PHE A 82 8.23 18.31 -15.08
N PHE A 83 7.31 17.90 -14.19
CA PHE A 83 7.08 16.48 -13.94
C PHE A 83 6.47 15.76 -15.15
N ALA A 84 5.54 16.40 -15.86
CA ALA A 84 4.96 15.86 -17.09
C ALA A 84 6.02 15.64 -18.19
N ASN A 85 6.97 16.55 -18.33
CA ASN A 85 8.09 16.41 -19.28
C ASN A 85 9.09 15.32 -18.82
N LEU A 86 9.38 15.25 -17.51
CA LEU A 86 10.37 14.32 -16.97
C LEU A 86 9.90 12.87 -16.98
N PHE A 87 8.62 12.63 -16.62
CA PHE A 87 8.05 11.29 -16.42
C PHE A 87 6.97 10.93 -17.45
N GLY A 88 6.55 11.89 -18.27
CA GLY A 88 5.47 11.71 -19.25
C GLY A 88 4.08 11.73 -18.64
N GLY A 89 3.11 12.22 -19.42
CA GLY A 89 1.69 12.14 -19.12
C GLY A 89 1.18 12.88 -17.91
N THR A 90 -0.05 12.54 -17.52
CA THR A 90 -0.71 13.06 -16.31
C THR A 90 -0.25 12.29 -15.07
N PRO A 91 -0.42 12.87 -13.86
CA PRO A 91 -0.08 12.16 -12.62
C PRO A 91 -0.97 10.94 -12.42
N GLN A 92 -0.36 9.79 -12.14
CA GLN A 92 -1.06 8.51 -12.00
C GLN A 92 -0.48 7.68 -10.86
N ALA A 93 -1.36 6.96 -10.16
CA ALA A 93 -0.94 5.96 -9.20
C ALA A 93 -1.97 4.81 -9.09
N ARG A 94 -1.53 3.71 -8.49
CA ARG A 94 -2.38 2.60 -8.05
C ARG A 94 -1.80 1.90 -6.84
N LEU A 95 -2.66 1.24 -6.09
CA LEU A 95 -2.24 0.37 -5.00
C LEU A 95 -1.73 -0.96 -5.56
N THR A 96 -0.67 -1.49 -4.93
CA THR A 96 -0.02 -2.73 -5.32
C THR A 96 0.20 -3.61 -4.09
N VAL A 97 -0.03 -4.90 -4.23
CA VAL A 97 0.27 -5.91 -3.22
C VAL A 97 1.50 -6.69 -3.66
N ILE A 98 2.53 -6.67 -2.84
CA ILE A 98 3.79 -7.37 -3.08
C ILE A 98 4.10 -8.36 -1.96
N LYS A 99 4.87 -9.40 -2.26
CA LYS A 99 5.33 -10.37 -1.26
C LYS A 99 6.65 -10.99 -1.68
N LYS A 100 7.45 -11.46 -0.72
CA LYS A 100 8.62 -12.27 -1.01
C LYS A 100 8.23 -13.51 -1.82
N PRO A 101 8.93 -13.82 -2.93
CA PRO A 101 8.66 -15.02 -3.70
C PRO A 101 9.00 -16.27 -2.86
N LYS A 102 8.23 -17.33 -3.06
CA LYS A 102 8.59 -18.67 -2.57
C LYS A 102 9.64 -19.24 -3.54
N ALA A 103 10.91 -19.05 -3.24
CA ALA A 103 12.02 -19.60 -4.00
C ALA A 103 13.06 -20.13 -3.03
N ASP A 104 13.86 -21.09 -3.46
CA ASP A 104 14.89 -21.72 -2.60
C ASP A 104 15.95 -20.72 -2.11
N ARG A 105 16.22 -19.68 -2.89
CA ARG A 105 17.16 -18.60 -2.54
C ARG A 105 16.73 -17.25 -3.14
N PRO A 106 15.66 -16.62 -2.66
CA PRO A 106 15.29 -15.29 -3.14
C PRO A 106 16.35 -14.28 -2.69
N LYS A 107 16.71 -13.33 -3.56
CA LYS A 107 17.51 -12.18 -3.12
C LYS A 107 16.74 -11.42 -2.05
N THR A 108 17.46 -10.76 -1.14
CA THR A 108 16.86 -10.12 0.05
C THR A 108 15.73 -9.15 -0.29
N ASN A 109 15.87 -8.42 -1.40
CA ASN A 109 14.94 -7.37 -1.82
C ASN A 109 14.05 -7.77 -3.00
N ASP A 110 14.04 -9.04 -3.39
CA ASP A 110 13.16 -9.51 -4.46
C ASP A 110 11.73 -9.64 -3.95
N LEU A 111 10.80 -9.00 -4.64
CA LEU A 111 9.37 -9.03 -4.32
C LEU A 111 8.56 -9.31 -5.58
N LYS A 112 7.55 -10.18 -5.44
CA LYS A 112 6.60 -10.55 -6.49
C LYS A 112 5.34 -9.71 -6.34
N ILE A 113 4.81 -9.17 -7.43
CA ILE A 113 3.47 -8.56 -7.43
C ILE A 113 2.42 -9.66 -7.37
N LEU A 114 1.55 -9.59 -6.36
CA LEU A 114 0.41 -10.50 -6.19
C LEU A 114 -0.86 -9.92 -6.80
N ALA A 115 -1.11 -8.62 -6.61
CA ALA A 115 -2.29 -7.93 -7.12
C ALA A 115 -2.01 -6.43 -7.30
N GLN A 116 -2.80 -5.78 -8.13
CA GLN A 116 -2.80 -4.33 -8.34
C GLN A 116 -4.23 -3.84 -8.53
N SER A 117 -4.54 -2.64 -8.02
CA SER A 117 -5.78 -1.95 -8.34
C SER A 117 -5.76 -1.44 -9.80
N GLU A 118 -6.86 -0.85 -10.24
CA GLU A 118 -6.90 0.03 -11.40
C GLU A 118 -5.92 1.21 -11.22
N ILE A 119 -5.51 1.81 -12.34
CA ILE A 119 -4.74 3.05 -12.33
C ILE A 119 -5.70 4.22 -12.18
N PHE A 120 -5.42 5.11 -11.21
CA PHE A 120 -6.17 6.35 -11.00
C PHE A 120 -5.41 7.52 -11.61
N ASP A 121 -6.08 8.34 -12.42
CA ASP A 121 -5.60 9.66 -12.81
C ASP A 121 -5.79 10.61 -11.63
N LEU A 122 -4.72 11.28 -11.24
CA LEU A 122 -4.67 12.13 -10.04
C LEU A 122 -4.80 13.62 -10.36
N THR A 123 -4.98 14.00 -11.63
CA THR A 123 -4.96 15.39 -12.09
C THR A 123 -5.94 16.28 -11.31
N ASN A 124 -7.17 15.80 -11.12
CA ASN A 124 -8.22 16.56 -10.44
C ASN A 124 -8.11 16.53 -8.90
N TYR A 125 -7.14 15.81 -8.36
CA TYR A 125 -6.96 15.61 -6.92
C TYR A 125 -5.70 16.27 -6.37
N LEU A 126 -4.91 16.94 -7.20
CA LEU A 126 -3.69 17.62 -6.76
C LEU A 126 -3.99 18.61 -5.63
N GLY A 127 -3.22 18.54 -4.55
CA GLY A 127 -3.38 19.35 -3.34
C GLY A 127 -4.45 18.83 -2.37
N SER A 128 -4.97 17.63 -2.58
CA SER A 128 -5.99 17.01 -1.72
C SER A 128 -5.55 15.64 -1.18
N THR A 129 -6.42 15.02 -0.41
CA THR A 129 -6.21 13.68 0.15
C THR A 129 -7.41 12.79 -0.22
N PRO A 130 -7.54 12.38 -1.49
CA PRO A 130 -8.64 11.54 -1.93
C PRO A 130 -8.52 10.11 -1.39
N THR A 131 -9.68 9.50 -1.13
CA THR A 131 -9.82 8.06 -0.90
C THR A 131 -10.51 7.43 -2.11
N PHE A 132 -9.86 6.42 -2.68
CA PHE A 132 -10.36 5.66 -3.82
C PHE A 132 -10.91 4.31 -3.34
N ALA A 133 -12.23 4.15 -3.43
CA ALA A 133 -12.85 2.85 -3.26
C ALA A 133 -12.45 1.94 -4.43
N LEU A 134 -12.07 0.70 -4.14
CA LEU A 134 -11.73 -0.25 -5.19
C LEU A 134 -13.00 -0.84 -5.80
N ALA A 135 -13.09 -0.85 -7.13
CA ALA A 135 -14.22 -1.46 -7.85
C ALA A 135 -14.38 -2.95 -7.50
N LYS A 136 -13.25 -3.61 -7.22
CA LYS A 136 -13.20 -4.99 -6.68
C LYS A 136 -12.25 -5.03 -5.50
N PRO A 137 -12.71 -5.44 -4.31
CA PRO A 137 -11.84 -5.65 -3.17
C PRO A 137 -10.67 -6.58 -3.52
N MET A 138 -9.44 -6.19 -3.15
CA MET A 138 -8.25 -6.99 -3.40
C MET A 138 -7.99 -7.96 -2.24
N PRO A 139 -8.07 -9.28 -2.45
CA PRO A 139 -7.68 -10.24 -1.43
C PRO A 139 -6.19 -10.08 -1.10
N VAL A 140 -5.88 -10.15 0.18
CA VAL A 140 -4.50 -10.09 0.69
C VAL A 140 -4.28 -11.16 1.74
N GLU A 141 -3.11 -11.75 1.74
CA GLU A 141 -2.71 -12.76 2.71
C GLU A 141 -1.73 -12.21 3.74
N ALA A 142 -1.60 -12.87 4.87
CA ALA A 142 -0.60 -12.53 5.87
C ALA A 142 0.82 -12.57 5.28
N GLY A 143 1.65 -11.59 5.67
CA GLY A 143 3.00 -11.40 5.17
C GLY A 143 3.09 -10.71 3.80
N ALA A 144 1.96 -10.36 3.17
CA ALA A 144 1.96 -9.44 2.03
C ALA A 144 2.26 -8.00 2.51
N THR A 145 2.84 -7.19 1.64
CA THR A 145 3.15 -5.78 1.88
C THR A 145 2.40 -4.92 0.87
N LEU A 146 1.83 -3.81 1.33
CA LEU A 146 1.24 -2.83 0.44
C LEU A 146 2.32 -1.88 -0.08
N ALA A 147 2.21 -1.55 -1.36
CA ALA A 147 3.09 -0.65 -2.10
C ALA A 147 2.24 0.28 -2.98
N ILE A 148 2.84 1.39 -3.39
CA ILE A 148 2.26 2.26 -4.42
C ILE A 148 3.04 2.08 -5.72
N THR A 149 2.33 1.92 -6.83
CA THR A 149 2.92 1.96 -8.19
C THR A 149 2.54 3.27 -8.86
N VAL A 150 3.55 3.99 -9.33
CA VAL A 150 3.42 5.27 -10.03
C VAL A 150 3.95 5.10 -11.44
N PRO A 151 3.06 4.87 -12.43
CA PRO A 151 3.46 4.63 -13.82
C PRO A 151 4.07 5.83 -14.51
N THR A 152 3.58 7.02 -14.19
CA THR A 152 4.08 8.32 -14.65
C THR A 152 4.71 9.05 -13.48
N TRP A 153 3.99 9.97 -12.84
CA TRP A 153 4.46 10.70 -11.67
C TRP A 153 3.32 10.95 -10.66
N ALA A 154 3.68 11.18 -9.40
CA ALA A 154 2.74 11.58 -8.37
C ALA A 154 3.45 12.41 -7.29
N PRO A 155 2.92 13.60 -6.90
CA PRO A 155 3.46 14.41 -5.82
C PRO A 155 2.97 13.92 -4.44
N ALA A 156 3.02 12.60 -4.24
CA ALA A 156 2.58 11.90 -3.04
C ALA A 156 3.78 11.57 -2.13
N PHE A 157 4.58 12.61 -1.83
CA PHE A 157 5.89 12.44 -1.25
C PHE A 157 6.22 13.56 -0.25
N ALA A 158 6.76 13.19 0.90
CA ALA A 158 7.37 14.11 1.86
C ALA A 158 8.85 13.80 2.02
N ILE A 159 9.67 14.83 2.06
CA ILE A 159 11.13 14.76 2.21
C ILE A 159 11.59 15.60 3.41
N ASN A 160 12.88 15.53 3.74
CA ASN A 160 13.49 16.22 4.87
C ASN A 160 12.89 15.80 6.22
N LEU A 161 12.45 14.55 6.30
CA LEU A 161 11.94 13.93 7.53
C LEU A 161 13.10 13.37 8.38
N GLY A 162 12.79 12.80 9.54
CA GLY A 162 13.75 12.11 10.39
C GLY A 162 14.41 10.90 9.72
N PRO A 163 15.56 10.41 10.24
CA PRO A 163 16.27 9.25 9.69
C PRO A 163 15.51 7.93 9.89
N ASP A 164 14.48 7.95 10.68
CA ASP A 164 13.53 6.87 10.97
C ASP A 164 12.38 6.78 9.94
N GLU A 165 12.39 7.62 8.90
CA GLU A 165 11.53 7.51 7.72
C GLU A 165 12.32 6.92 6.56
N ALA A 166 11.90 5.74 6.07
CA ALA A 166 12.62 5.06 5.00
C ALA A 166 11.71 4.23 4.10
N TRP A 167 12.03 4.19 2.81
CA TRP A 167 11.30 3.43 1.81
C TRP A 167 12.23 2.76 0.79
N ARG A 168 11.69 1.78 0.05
CA ARG A 168 12.38 1.10 -1.05
C ARG A 168 11.60 1.22 -2.34
N SER A 169 12.33 1.18 -3.45
CA SER A 169 11.74 1.21 -4.79
C SER A 169 12.24 0.08 -5.68
N SER A 170 11.45 -0.19 -6.72
CA SER A 170 11.74 -1.15 -7.80
C SER A 170 12.83 -0.68 -8.76
N ARG A 171 13.60 0.36 -8.42
CA ARG A 171 14.75 0.80 -9.22
C ARG A 171 15.96 -0.11 -9.01
N PRO A 172 16.77 -0.34 -10.05
CA PRO A 172 17.99 -1.13 -9.92
C PRO A 172 19.02 -0.38 -9.06
N LYS A 173 19.81 -1.13 -8.30
CA LYS A 173 20.76 -0.60 -7.31
C LYS A 173 21.71 0.49 -7.85
N ASN A 174 22.10 0.38 -9.12
CA ASN A 174 23.05 1.30 -9.73
C ASN A 174 22.40 2.55 -10.35
N ASP A 175 21.08 2.67 -10.26
CA ASP A 175 20.31 3.75 -10.88
C ASP A 175 19.14 4.21 -10.00
N CYS A 176 19.43 4.44 -8.72
CA CYS A 176 18.41 4.85 -7.75
C CYS A 176 17.83 6.26 -8.01
N ASN A 177 18.55 7.11 -8.71
CA ASN A 177 18.11 8.45 -9.07
C ASN A 177 17.66 8.58 -10.53
N GLY A 178 17.72 7.49 -11.29
CA GLY A 178 17.30 7.48 -12.68
C GLY A 178 15.80 7.71 -12.85
N THR A 179 15.44 8.32 -13.97
CA THR A 179 14.04 8.63 -14.34
C THR A 179 13.56 7.86 -15.55
N SER A 180 14.47 7.13 -16.23
CA SER A 180 14.19 6.37 -17.45
C SER A 180 13.64 4.96 -17.22
N GLN A 181 13.60 4.49 -15.94
CA GLN A 181 13.07 3.18 -15.63
C GLN A 181 11.53 3.17 -15.75
N THR A 182 10.97 1.96 -15.74
CA THR A 182 9.54 1.75 -15.68
C THR A 182 9.14 1.16 -14.34
N ALA A 183 7.98 1.54 -13.83
CA ALA A 183 7.42 0.95 -12.63
C ALA A 183 7.22 -0.57 -12.81
N HIS A 184 7.40 -1.32 -11.73
CA HIS A 184 7.07 -2.75 -11.72
C HIS A 184 5.54 -2.92 -11.70
N GLN A 185 4.96 -3.36 -12.83
CA GLN A 185 3.52 -3.37 -13.05
C GLN A 185 2.92 -4.73 -13.43
N LYS A 186 3.74 -5.77 -13.62
CA LYS A 186 3.26 -7.08 -14.10
C LYS A 186 2.94 -8.00 -12.92
N VAL A 187 1.65 -8.25 -12.68
CA VAL A 187 1.18 -9.23 -11.70
C VAL A 187 1.81 -10.61 -11.99
N GLY A 188 2.23 -11.30 -10.94
CA GLY A 188 2.90 -12.59 -11.02
C GLY A 188 4.40 -12.52 -11.28
N LYS A 189 4.97 -11.36 -11.62
CA LYS A 189 6.43 -11.20 -11.84
C LYS A 189 7.14 -10.75 -10.57
N THR A 190 8.38 -11.16 -10.45
CA THR A 190 9.31 -10.76 -9.37
C THR A 190 10.25 -9.67 -9.90
N HIS A 191 10.58 -8.72 -9.04
CA HIS A 191 11.52 -7.65 -9.33
C HIS A 191 12.29 -7.28 -8.06
N SER A 192 13.53 -6.79 -8.22
CA SER A 192 14.35 -6.34 -7.10
C SER A 192 13.98 -4.93 -6.68
N TYR A 193 13.85 -4.71 -5.37
CA TYR A 193 13.58 -3.40 -4.74
C TYR A 193 14.85 -2.93 -4.04
N ASP A 194 15.90 -2.73 -4.82
CA ASP A 194 17.25 -2.52 -4.29
C ASP A 194 17.53 -1.10 -3.84
N CYS A 195 16.84 -0.10 -4.40
CA CYS A 195 17.04 1.28 -3.98
C CYS A 195 16.38 1.57 -2.64
N PHE A 196 17.18 2.09 -1.73
CA PHE A 196 16.78 2.43 -0.37
C PHE A 196 16.98 3.92 -0.11
N TYR A 197 15.93 4.59 0.34
CA TYR A 197 15.90 6.03 0.59
C TYR A 197 15.54 6.29 2.04
N ARG A 198 16.18 7.28 2.64
CA ARG A 198 15.92 7.75 4.00
C ARG A 198 15.34 9.16 4.00
N THR A 199 14.87 9.58 5.15
CA THR A 199 14.35 10.95 5.41
C THR A 199 13.19 11.32 4.50
N ALA A 200 12.44 10.31 4.03
CA ALA A 200 11.35 10.50 3.08
C ALA A 200 10.24 9.48 3.26
N ARG A 201 9.00 9.89 3.01
CA ARG A 201 7.80 9.06 3.18
C ARG A 201 6.90 9.11 1.95
N LEU A 202 6.43 7.94 1.54
CA LEU A 202 5.35 7.75 0.59
C LEU A 202 4.03 8.04 1.31
N LEU A 203 3.19 8.90 0.72
CA LEU A 203 2.01 9.46 1.39
C LEU A 203 0.74 8.72 0.99
N PHE A 204 0.57 7.49 1.42
CA PHE A 204 -0.64 6.72 1.21
C PHE A 204 -0.99 5.84 2.41
N THR A 205 -2.24 5.44 2.51
CA THR A 205 -2.76 4.42 3.45
C THR A 205 -3.74 3.52 2.71
N ALA A 206 -4.20 2.45 3.35
CA ALA A 206 -5.19 1.57 2.75
C ALA A 206 -6.16 1.01 3.79
N SER A 207 -7.44 1.00 3.42
CA SER A 207 -8.53 0.46 4.23
C SER A 207 -8.60 -1.05 4.07
N PHE A 208 -8.30 -1.76 5.13
CA PHE A 208 -8.22 -3.21 5.21
C PHE A 208 -9.37 -3.78 6.04
N VAL A 209 -10.03 -4.81 5.51
CA VAL A 209 -11.05 -5.60 6.19
C VAL A 209 -10.48 -7.00 6.43
N PRO A 210 -10.14 -7.39 7.68
CA PRO A 210 -9.67 -8.73 7.98
C PRO A 210 -10.77 -9.77 7.75
N ASP A 211 -10.38 -10.96 7.33
CA ASP A 211 -11.29 -12.09 7.27
C ASP A 211 -11.76 -12.46 8.69
N PRO A 212 -13.00 -12.92 8.86
CA PRO A 212 -13.49 -13.41 10.14
C PRO A 212 -12.58 -14.50 10.72
N LYS A 213 -12.32 -14.45 12.02
CA LYS A 213 -11.63 -15.55 12.68
C LYS A 213 -12.49 -16.82 12.57
N PRO A 214 -11.91 -17.99 12.26
CA PRO A 214 -12.65 -19.24 12.32
C PRO A 214 -13.28 -19.39 13.72
N THR A 215 -14.60 -19.50 13.77
CA THR A 215 -15.29 -19.83 15.03
C THR A 215 -14.96 -21.30 15.35
N SER A 216 -14.22 -21.55 16.43
CA SER A 216 -14.01 -22.90 16.91
C SER A 216 -15.37 -23.46 17.35
N THR A 217 -15.96 -24.34 16.54
CA THR A 217 -17.12 -25.13 16.96
C THR A 217 -16.69 -25.96 18.17
N PRO A 218 -17.36 -25.86 19.33
CA PRO A 218 -17.05 -26.73 20.46
C PRO A 218 -17.20 -28.19 20.01
N ALA A 219 -16.16 -28.99 20.24
CA ALA A 219 -16.24 -30.42 19.99
C ALA A 219 -17.42 -30.97 20.79
N GLN A 220 -18.43 -31.49 20.10
CA GLN A 220 -19.49 -32.25 20.75
C GLN A 220 -18.88 -33.50 21.37
N THR A 221 -18.74 -33.51 22.68
CA THR A 221 -18.37 -34.69 23.43
C THR A 221 -19.53 -35.70 23.30
N GLN A 222 -19.43 -36.60 22.33
CA GLN A 222 -20.29 -37.77 22.31
C GLN A 222 -19.95 -38.62 23.56
N LYS A 223 -20.77 -38.50 24.60
CA LYS A 223 -20.83 -39.53 25.66
C LYS A 223 -21.43 -40.75 25.03
N GLY A 224 -20.58 -41.76 24.74
CA GLY A 224 -21.02 -43.11 24.43
C GLY A 224 -21.77 -43.68 25.62
N GLN A 225 -22.91 -44.27 25.32
CA GLN A 225 -23.62 -45.23 26.19
C GLN A 225 -23.02 -46.60 25.99
#